data_9992fe8e43392f7a4e92f29be11d6f60
#
_entry.id   9992fe8e43392f7a4e92f29be11d6f60
#
_cell.length_a   1.000
_cell.length_b   1.000
_cell.length_c   1.000
_cell.angle_alpha   90.00
_cell.angle_beta   90.00
_cell.angle_gamma   90.00
#
_symmetry.space_group_name_H-M   'P 1'
#
loop_
_entity.id
_entity.type
_entity.pdbx_description
1 polymer ?
#
loop_
_entity_poly.entity_id
_entity_poly.type
_entity_poly.pdbx_seq_one_letter_code
_entity_poly.pdbx_strand_id
1 'polypeptide(L)'
;KEFIAYFKGNLEDDEKAQLLIKDLERRLENVQDEESEMIAFQNWMDYARGWFMYCVTYSFSRNYKSIMNGEFQRELIQGTFHEKSMKIFKNAMVEFVYEQPEIVKLELSAKKIISTLLDDFIYAVIYMDETEEEYKNHQFQKKLCSLIPDNLKADYEKAKTNDEGYN
;
A
#
# COMPACT_ATOMS: atom_id res chain seq x y z
N LYS A 1 -12.37 -12.99 18.21
CA LYS A 1 -11.74 -13.61 19.40
C LYS A 1 -10.33 -14.07 19.11
N GLU A 2 -10.10 -14.84 18.03
CA GLU A 2 -8.76 -15.32 17.62
C GLU A 2 -7.78 -14.17 17.37
N PHE A 3 -8.21 -13.14 16.69
CA PHE A 3 -7.44 -11.92 16.40
C PHE A 3 -6.97 -11.20 17.67
N ILE A 4 -7.85 -11.05 18.65
CA ILE A 4 -7.51 -10.43 19.95
C ILE A 4 -6.52 -11.29 20.73
N ALA A 5 -6.72 -12.62 20.72
CA ALA A 5 -5.80 -13.57 21.36
C ALA A 5 -4.40 -13.54 20.72
N TYR A 6 -4.34 -13.43 19.39
CA TYR A 6 -3.09 -13.29 18.66
C TYR A 6 -2.30 -12.06 19.12
N PHE A 7 -2.94 -10.89 19.17
CA PHE A 7 -2.27 -9.67 19.61
C PHE A 7 -1.81 -9.74 21.07
N LYS A 8 -2.65 -10.24 21.97
CA LYS A 8 -2.27 -10.42 23.37
C LYS A 8 -1.02 -11.29 23.50
N GLY A 9 -1.01 -12.48 22.86
CA GLY A 9 0.12 -13.40 22.96
C GLY A 9 1.41 -12.91 22.31
N ASN A 10 1.33 -12.15 21.23
CA ASN A 10 2.54 -11.71 20.50
C ASN A 10 3.12 -10.38 21.01
N LEU A 11 2.32 -9.56 21.72
CA LEU A 11 2.77 -8.27 22.24
C LEU A 11 3.27 -8.34 23.69
N GLU A 12 2.99 -9.42 24.43
CA GLU A 12 3.35 -9.55 25.86
C GLU A 12 4.85 -9.43 26.14
N ASP A 13 5.70 -9.93 25.24
CA ASP A 13 7.15 -9.94 25.41
C ASP A 13 7.84 -8.60 25.11
N ASP A 14 7.09 -7.59 24.66
CA ASP A 14 7.65 -6.27 24.39
C ASP A 14 7.15 -5.23 25.41
N GLU A 15 8.02 -4.80 26.32
CA GLU A 15 7.70 -3.76 27.32
C GLU A 15 7.07 -2.51 26.71
N LYS A 16 7.46 -2.16 25.49
CA LYS A 16 6.95 -1.00 24.77
C LYS A 16 5.57 -1.25 24.20
N ALA A 17 5.28 -2.49 23.83
CA ALA A 17 3.97 -2.91 23.33
C ALA A 17 2.94 -3.09 24.46
N GLN A 18 3.39 -3.26 25.71
CA GLN A 18 2.49 -3.40 26.88
C GLN A 18 1.50 -2.23 27.03
N LEU A 19 1.86 -1.04 26.58
CA LEU A 19 0.93 0.09 26.57
C LEU A 19 -0.25 -0.16 25.61
N LEU A 20 -0.01 -0.78 24.48
CA LEU A 20 -1.05 -1.15 23.52
C LEU A 20 -1.94 -2.26 24.08
N ILE A 21 -1.33 -3.27 24.75
CA ILE A 21 -2.11 -4.36 25.37
C ILE A 21 -2.99 -3.83 26.50
N LYS A 22 -2.47 -3.02 27.39
CA LYS A 22 -3.23 -2.43 28.50
C LYS A 22 -4.40 -1.59 28.00
N ASP A 23 -4.22 -0.85 26.94
CA ASP A 23 -5.34 -0.09 26.34
C ASP A 23 -6.38 -1.03 25.71
N LEU A 24 -5.95 -2.13 25.05
CA LEU A 24 -6.86 -3.14 24.52
C LEU A 24 -7.67 -3.80 25.65
N GLU A 25 -7.01 -4.23 26.72
CA GLU A 25 -7.66 -4.86 27.87
C GLU A 25 -8.66 -3.93 28.53
N ARG A 26 -8.29 -2.69 28.79
CA ARG A 26 -9.19 -1.67 29.33
C ARG A 26 -10.45 -1.47 28.47
N ARG A 27 -10.32 -1.51 27.14
CA ARG A 27 -11.46 -1.37 26.21
C ARG A 27 -12.36 -2.58 26.21
N LEU A 28 -11.83 -3.76 26.50
CA LEU A 28 -12.56 -5.02 26.56
C LEU A 28 -13.17 -5.35 27.93
N GLU A 29 -12.75 -4.68 29.01
CA GLU A 29 -13.22 -4.95 30.39
C GLU A 29 -14.74 -4.86 30.58
N ASN A 30 -15.42 -3.98 29.85
CA ASN A 30 -16.86 -3.74 30.03
C ASN A 30 -17.69 -4.18 28.83
N VAL A 31 -17.15 -5.00 27.94
CA VAL A 31 -17.82 -5.47 26.73
C VAL A 31 -18.65 -6.71 27.05
N GLN A 32 -19.97 -6.67 26.71
CA GLN A 32 -20.91 -7.76 27.02
C GLN A 32 -21.38 -8.54 25.78
N ASP A 33 -21.18 -8.00 24.58
CA ASP A 33 -21.64 -8.56 23.32
C ASP A 33 -20.58 -8.45 22.22
N GLU A 34 -20.74 -9.23 21.14
CA GLU A 34 -19.77 -9.30 20.04
C GLU A 34 -19.69 -7.99 19.23
N GLU A 35 -20.77 -7.22 19.12
CA GLU A 35 -20.75 -5.95 18.39
C GLU A 35 -19.93 -4.91 19.15
N SER A 36 -20.15 -4.82 20.46
CA SER A 36 -19.36 -3.95 21.34
C SER A 36 -17.89 -4.36 21.39
N GLU A 37 -17.59 -5.68 21.34
CA GLU A 37 -16.22 -6.19 21.25
C GLU A 37 -15.53 -5.74 19.94
N MET A 38 -16.23 -5.81 18.82
CA MET A 38 -15.73 -5.35 17.53
C MET A 38 -15.44 -3.85 17.51
N ILE A 39 -16.37 -3.04 18.04
CA ILE A 39 -16.21 -1.58 18.14
C ILE A 39 -15.01 -1.23 19.04
N ALA A 40 -14.89 -1.89 20.19
CA ALA A 40 -13.77 -1.68 21.11
C ALA A 40 -12.42 -2.02 20.43
N PHE A 41 -12.38 -3.11 19.66
CA PHE A 41 -11.23 -3.51 18.90
C PHE A 41 -10.89 -2.53 17.76
N GLN A 42 -11.87 -2.04 17.01
CA GLN A 42 -11.66 -1.03 15.96
C GLN A 42 -11.08 0.26 16.55
N ASN A 43 -11.64 0.75 17.66
CA ASN A 43 -11.14 1.93 18.37
C ASN A 43 -9.69 1.72 18.88
N TRP A 44 -9.35 0.51 19.28
CA TRP A 44 -7.98 0.17 19.66
C TRP A 44 -7.03 0.16 18.46
N MET A 45 -7.48 -0.36 17.32
CA MET A 45 -6.70 -0.31 16.07
C MET A 45 -6.40 1.14 15.64
N ASP A 46 -7.36 2.04 15.78
CA ASP A 46 -7.16 3.47 15.49
C ASP A 46 -6.18 4.12 16.47
N TYR A 47 -6.24 3.76 17.74
CA TYR A 47 -5.26 4.19 18.74
C TYR A 47 -3.83 3.71 18.38
N ALA A 48 -3.67 2.43 18.05
CA ALA A 48 -2.39 1.87 17.63
C ALA A 48 -1.86 2.56 16.36
N ARG A 49 -2.74 2.82 15.38
CA ARG A 49 -2.41 3.58 14.16
C ARG A 49 -1.87 4.97 14.48
N GLY A 50 -2.46 5.66 15.45
CA GLY A 50 -1.97 6.96 15.93
C GLY A 50 -0.53 6.90 16.40
N TRP A 51 -0.15 5.89 17.17
CA TRP A 51 1.23 5.67 17.62
C TRP A 51 2.19 5.37 16.47
N PHE A 52 1.78 4.53 15.52
CA PHE A 52 2.60 4.26 14.34
C PHE A 52 2.82 5.50 13.47
N MET A 53 1.79 6.29 13.26
CA MET A 53 1.88 7.56 12.54
C MET A 53 2.83 8.54 13.24
N TYR A 54 2.76 8.63 14.58
CA TYR A 54 3.69 9.44 15.35
C TYR A 54 5.15 8.98 15.15
N CYS A 55 5.40 7.68 15.25
CA CYS A 55 6.73 7.10 15.04
C CYS A 55 7.28 7.38 13.63
N VAL A 56 6.45 7.20 12.60
CA VAL A 56 6.82 7.44 11.20
C VAL A 56 7.10 8.92 10.95
N THR A 57 6.25 9.82 11.45
CA THR A 57 6.41 11.27 11.30
C THR A 57 7.67 11.75 12.01
N TYR A 58 7.92 11.26 13.22
CA TYR A 58 9.15 11.57 13.96
C TYR A 58 10.40 11.10 13.21
N SER A 59 10.38 9.85 12.71
CA SER A 59 11.48 9.27 11.94
C SER A 59 11.73 10.05 10.64
N PHE A 60 10.67 10.42 9.92
CA PHE A 60 10.74 11.23 8.72
C PHE A 60 11.40 12.59 9.00
N SER A 61 10.90 13.30 10.01
CA SER A 61 11.43 14.62 10.38
C SER A 61 12.91 14.57 10.76
N ARG A 62 13.31 13.54 11.52
CA ARG A 62 14.71 13.35 11.94
C ARG A 62 15.65 13.02 10.79
N ASN A 63 15.17 12.27 9.80
CA ASN A 63 15.97 11.79 8.67
C ASN A 63 15.72 12.59 7.38
N TYR A 64 15.00 13.72 7.46
CA TYR A 64 14.56 14.50 6.29
C TYR A 64 15.65 14.77 5.27
N LYS A 65 16.84 15.22 5.72
CA LYS A 65 17.97 15.53 4.82
C LYS A 65 18.45 14.29 4.07
N SER A 66 18.61 13.16 4.77
CA SER A 66 19.04 11.89 4.17
C SER A 66 18.00 11.34 3.19
N ILE A 67 16.71 11.54 3.49
CA ILE A 67 15.62 11.16 2.59
C ILE A 67 15.65 11.99 1.31
N MET A 68 15.79 13.33 1.44
CA MET A 68 15.83 14.24 0.30
C MET A 68 17.07 14.04 -0.58
N ASN A 69 18.17 13.55 0.00
CA ASN A 69 19.39 13.20 -0.75
C ASN A 69 19.35 11.79 -1.38
N GLY A 70 18.29 11.00 -1.16
CA GLY A 70 18.21 9.61 -1.63
C GLY A 70 19.09 8.61 -0.88
N GLU A 71 19.63 9.01 0.28
CA GLU A 71 20.57 8.20 1.09
C GLU A 71 19.84 7.28 2.10
N PHE A 72 18.55 7.52 2.34
CA PHE A 72 17.76 6.78 3.32
C PHE A 72 17.25 5.46 2.72
N GLN A 73 17.81 4.33 3.16
CA GLN A 73 17.57 3.01 2.56
C GLN A 73 16.76 2.03 3.43
N ARG A 74 16.12 2.52 4.50
CA ARG A 74 15.35 1.68 5.45
C ARG A 74 13.90 2.13 5.57
N GLU A 75 13.04 1.29 6.17
CA GLU A 75 11.68 1.69 6.50
C GLU A 75 11.67 2.78 7.58
N LEU A 76 10.75 3.76 7.47
CA LEU A 76 10.63 4.85 8.45
C LEU A 76 10.29 4.38 9.87
N ILE A 77 9.59 3.26 10.00
CA ILE A 77 9.24 2.66 11.31
C ILE A 77 10.44 1.97 11.98
N GLN A 78 11.45 1.59 11.19
CA GLN A 78 12.61 0.84 11.67
C GLN A 78 13.49 1.70 12.61
N GLY A 79 13.85 1.15 13.75
CA GLY A 79 14.58 1.85 14.81
C GLY A 79 13.72 2.77 15.67
N THR A 80 12.39 2.77 15.47
CA THR A 80 11.46 3.53 16.31
C THR A 80 10.95 2.72 17.50
N PHE A 81 10.23 3.41 18.40
CA PHE A 81 9.67 2.82 19.62
C PHE A 81 8.73 1.64 19.35
N HIS A 82 7.93 1.70 18.26
CA HIS A 82 6.94 0.68 17.93
C HIS A 82 7.31 -0.18 16.71
N GLU A 83 8.59 -0.35 16.38
CA GLU A 83 9.01 -1.21 15.27
C GLU A 83 8.51 -2.65 15.41
N LYS A 84 8.72 -3.26 16.61
CA LYS A 84 8.27 -4.64 16.88
C LYS A 84 6.76 -4.77 16.83
N SER A 85 6.05 -3.82 17.44
CA SER A 85 4.59 -3.80 17.40
C SER A 85 4.07 -3.74 15.97
N MET A 86 4.63 -2.87 15.13
CA MET A 86 4.25 -2.79 13.71
C MET A 86 4.49 -4.11 12.97
N LYS A 87 5.57 -4.82 13.26
CA LYS A 87 5.84 -6.12 12.66
C LYS A 87 4.77 -7.15 13.03
N ILE A 88 4.32 -7.15 14.28
CA ILE A 88 3.25 -8.04 14.76
C ILE A 88 1.93 -7.70 14.04
N PHE A 89 1.61 -6.41 13.87
CA PHE A 89 0.43 -5.99 13.11
C PHE A 89 0.52 -6.41 11.64
N LYS A 90 1.69 -6.25 10.99
CA LYS A 90 1.90 -6.73 9.60
C LYS A 90 1.67 -8.24 9.49
N ASN A 91 2.21 -9.02 10.43
CA ASN A 91 2.05 -10.49 10.44
C ASN A 91 0.58 -10.89 10.64
N ALA A 92 -0.13 -10.22 11.56
CA ALA A 92 -1.56 -10.45 11.75
C ALA A 92 -2.37 -10.17 10.48
N MET A 93 -2.04 -9.11 9.73
CA MET A 93 -2.71 -8.81 8.46
C MET A 93 -2.46 -9.90 7.42
N VAL A 94 -1.25 -10.47 7.36
CA VAL A 94 -0.96 -11.59 6.46
C VAL A 94 -1.81 -12.80 6.85
N GLU A 95 -1.73 -13.24 8.11
CA GLU A 95 -2.37 -14.46 8.60
C GLU A 95 -3.91 -14.40 8.53
N PHE A 96 -4.50 -13.28 8.97
CA PHE A 96 -5.97 -13.19 9.13
C PHE A 96 -6.69 -12.52 7.95
N VAL A 97 -5.98 -11.84 7.08
CA VAL A 97 -6.61 -11.12 5.96
C VAL A 97 -6.09 -11.60 4.62
N TYR A 98 -4.79 -11.46 4.35
CA TYR A 98 -4.27 -11.70 3.00
C TYR A 98 -4.25 -13.18 2.60
N GLU A 99 -4.09 -14.10 3.55
CA GLU A 99 -4.12 -15.55 3.28
C GLU A 99 -5.54 -16.12 3.20
N GLN A 100 -6.59 -15.30 3.40
CA GLN A 100 -7.97 -15.78 3.25
C GLN A 100 -8.28 -16.12 1.79
N PRO A 101 -8.93 -17.29 1.53
CA PRO A 101 -9.20 -17.76 0.16
C PRO A 101 -9.94 -16.75 -0.72
N GLU A 102 -10.82 -15.95 -0.14
CA GLU A 102 -11.59 -14.92 -0.84
C GLU A 102 -10.66 -13.78 -1.32
N ILE A 103 -9.70 -13.36 -0.50
CA ILE A 103 -8.72 -12.32 -0.84
C ILE A 103 -7.75 -12.83 -1.90
N VAL A 104 -7.25 -14.06 -1.74
CA VAL A 104 -6.36 -14.69 -2.73
C VAL A 104 -7.03 -14.79 -4.11
N LYS A 105 -8.32 -15.14 -4.17
CA LYS A 105 -9.10 -15.16 -5.43
C LYS A 105 -9.21 -13.76 -6.05
N LEU A 106 -9.46 -12.73 -5.24
CA LEU A 106 -9.51 -11.34 -5.70
C LEU A 106 -8.16 -10.88 -6.24
N GLU A 107 -7.06 -11.18 -5.55
CA GLU A 107 -5.69 -10.85 -5.98
C GLU A 107 -5.33 -11.52 -7.31
N LEU A 108 -5.65 -12.81 -7.48
CA LEU A 108 -5.43 -13.53 -8.73
C LEU A 108 -6.22 -12.90 -9.90
N SER A 109 -7.48 -12.54 -9.66
CA SER A 109 -8.33 -11.88 -10.64
C SER A 109 -7.80 -10.49 -11.00
N ALA A 110 -7.45 -9.68 -9.99
CA ALA A 110 -6.89 -8.34 -10.16
C ALA A 110 -5.56 -8.40 -10.91
N LYS A 111 -4.66 -9.34 -10.55
CA LYS A 111 -3.38 -9.55 -11.25
C LYS A 111 -3.62 -9.83 -12.73
N LYS A 112 -4.55 -10.71 -13.07
CA LYS A 112 -4.86 -11.04 -14.47
C LYS A 112 -5.39 -9.84 -15.23
N ILE A 113 -6.33 -9.08 -14.65
CA ILE A 113 -6.90 -7.88 -15.26
C ILE A 113 -5.81 -6.82 -15.49
N ILE A 114 -5.04 -6.48 -14.45
CA ILE A 114 -3.99 -5.47 -14.53
C ILE A 114 -2.92 -5.87 -15.56
N SER A 115 -2.44 -7.12 -15.54
CA SER A 115 -1.45 -7.60 -16.51
C SER A 115 -1.97 -7.49 -17.95
N THR A 116 -3.22 -7.91 -18.20
CA THR A 116 -3.81 -7.82 -19.53
C THR A 116 -3.94 -6.36 -19.99
N LEU A 117 -4.41 -5.47 -19.12
CA LEU A 117 -4.51 -4.04 -19.44
C LEU A 117 -3.13 -3.42 -19.71
N LEU A 118 -2.13 -3.75 -18.88
CA LEU A 118 -0.75 -3.25 -19.08
C LEU A 118 -0.20 -3.74 -20.42
N ASP A 119 -0.31 -5.02 -20.74
CA ASP A 119 0.15 -5.57 -22.01
C ASP A 119 -0.51 -4.84 -23.19
N ASP A 120 -1.83 -4.69 -23.18
CA ASP A 120 -2.57 -4.03 -24.24
C ASP A 120 -2.19 -2.55 -24.38
N PHE A 121 -2.09 -1.81 -23.26
CA PHE A 121 -1.79 -0.38 -23.30
C PHE A 121 -0.31 -0.09 -23.58
N ILE A 122 0.63 -0.94 -23.15
CA ILE A 122 2.06 -0.81 -23.51
C ILE A 122 2.20 -0.92 -25.02
N TYR A 123 1.58 -1.91 -25.65
CA TYR A 123 1.59 -2.03 -27.11
C TYR A 123 0.90 -0.84 -27.78
N ALA A 124 -0.20 -0.35 -27.23
CA ALA A 124 -0.87 0.84 -27.78
C ALA A 124 0.04 2.08 -27.76
N VAL A 125 0.80 2.29 -26.68
CA VAL A 125 1.74 3.43 -26.57
C VAL A 125 2.92 3.25 -27.52
N ILE A 126 3.48 2.04 -27.66
CA ILE A 126 4.59 1.76 -28.60
C ILE A 126 4.21 2.12 -30.04
N TYR A 127 2.97 1.83 -30.45
CA TYR A 127 2.47 2.13 -31.79
C TYR A 127 1.79 3.49 -31.91
N MET A 128 1.81 4.34 -30.89
CA MET A 128 1.09 5.61 -30.89
C MET A 128 1.61 6.59 -31.94
N ASP A 129 2.89 6.51 -32.29
CA ASP A 129 3.56 7.39 -33.26
C ASP A 129 3.60 6.83 -34.69
N GLU A 130 2.98 5.68 -34.94
CA GLU A 130 2.95 5.10 -36.29
C GLU A 130 2.05 5.91 -37.23
N THR A 131 2.44 5.93 -38.52
CA THR A 131 1.66 6.57 -39.57
C THR A 131 0.36 5.82 -39.87
N GLU A 132 -0.62 6.47 -40.50
CA GLU A 132 -1.92 5.85 -40.84
C GLU A 132 -1.79 4.59 -41.71
N GLU A 133 -0.76 4.47 -42.54
CA GLU A 133 -0.52 3.27 -43.36
C GLU A 133 0.00 2.08 -42.50
N GLU A 134 0.85 2.33 -41.53
CA GLU A 134 1.37 1.33 -40.60
C GLU A 134 0.28 0.86 -39.63
N TYR A 135 -0.65 1.74 -39.26
CA TYR A 135 -1.81 1.46 -38.40
C TYR A 135 -2.83 0.47 -38.98
N LYS A 136 -2.80 0.16 -40.27
CA LYS A 136 -3.76 -0.79 -40.84
C LYS A 136 -3.75 -2.16 -40.15
N ASN A 137 -2.61 -2.55 -39.60
CA ASN A 137 -2.44 -3.81 -38.87
C ASN A 137 -2.66 -3.68 -37.37
N HIS A 138 -2.78 -2.46 -36.82
CA HIS A 138 -2.85 -2.16 -35.37
C HIS A 138 -4.08 -1.35 -34.98
N GLN A 139 -5.22 -1.61 -35.62
CA GLN A 139 -6.47 -0.84 -35.38
C GLN A 139 -6.97 -0.94 -33.94
N PHE A 140 -6.72 -2.05 -33.25
CA PHE A 140 -7.11 -2.24 -31.85
C PHE A 140 -6.28 -1.32 -30.96
N GLN A 141 -4.97 -1.26 -31.16
CA GLN A 141 -4.05 -0.39 -30.41
C GLN A 141 -4.41 1.09 -30.58
N LYS A 142 -4.78 1.52 -31.80
CA LYS A 142 -5.27 2.88 -32.05
C LYS A 142 -6.52 3.22 -31.24
N LYS A 143 -7.47 2.27 -31.11
CA LYS A 143 -8.65 2.44 -30.27
C LYS A 143 -8.28 2.56 -28.79
N LEU A 144 -7.29 1.78 -28.31
CA LEU A 144 -6.81 1.88 -26.93
C LEU A 144 -6.13 3.23 -26.66
N CYS A 145 -5.35 3.77 -27.61
CA CYS A 145 -4.77 5.11 -27.51
C CYS A 145 -5.83 6.20 -27.32
N SER A 146 -7.03 6.03 -27.89
CA SER A 146 -8.11 7.00 -27.69
C SER A 146 -8.65 7.03 -26.25
N LEU A 147 -8.44 5.96 -25.48
CA LEU A 147 -8.83 5.86 -24.07
C LEU A 147 -7.80 6.48 -23.11
N ILE A 148 -6.59 6.77 -23.59
CA ILE A 148 -5.56 7.44 -22.78
C ILE A 148 -6.00 8.90 -22.54
N PRO A 149 -6.01 9.37 -21.26
CA PRO A 149 -6.37 10.75 -20.94
C PRO A 149 -5.49 11.78 -21.66
N ASP A 150 -6.09 12.88 -22.10
CA ASP A 150 -5.39 13.89 -22.91
C ASP A 150 -4.23 14.58 -22.17
N ASN A 151 -4.30 14.71 -20.85
CA ASN A 151 -3.19 15.22 -20.05
C ASN A 151 -1.95 14.31 -20.13
N LEU A 152 -2.12 12.99 -20.12
CA LEU A 152 -1.01 12.04 -20.27
C LEU A 152 -0.43 12.04 -21.68
N LYS A 153 -1.28 12.20 -22.72
CA LYS A 153 -0.81 12.38 -24.11
C LYS A 153 0.01 13.65 -24.24
N ALA A 154 -0.46 14.77 -23.65
CA ALA A 154 0.27 16.03 -23.68
C ALA A 154 1.63 15.95 -22.95
N ASP A 155 1.72 15.20 -21.84
CA ASP A 155 2.97 15.01 -21.13
C ASP A 155 3.94 14.11 -21.91
N TYR A 156 3.44 13.09 -22.61
CA TYR A 156 4.22 12.26 -23.53
C TYR A 156 4.83 13.10 -24.67
N GLU A 157 4.04 13.93 -25.35
CA GLU A 157 4.52 14.82 -26.42
C GLU A 157 5.58 15.82 -25.93
N LYS A 158 5.43 16.36 -24.72
CA LYS A 158 6.46 17.24 -24.12
C LYS A 158 7.74 16.49 -23.82
N ALA A 159 7.66 15.25 -23.33
CA ALA A 159 8.84 14.44 -23.05
C ALA A 159 9.60 14.12 -24.35
N LYS A 160 8.89 13.76 -25.42
CA LYS A 160 9.45 13.50 -26.74
C LYS A 160 10.20 14.69 -27.32
N THR A 161 9.61 15.90 -27.24
CA THR A 161 10.26 17.13 -27.73
C THR A 161 11.49 17.52 -26.91
N ASN A 162 11.55 17.17 -25.64
CA ASN A 162 12.74 17.41 -24.80
C ASN A 162 13.88 16.45 -25.12
N ASP A 163 13.60 15.19 -25.44
CA ASP A 163 14.63 14.20 -25.82
C ASP A 163 15.23 14.49 -27.21
N GLU A 164 14.44 15.01 -28.16
CA GLU A 164 14.95 15.45 -29.47
C GLU A 164 15.87 16.68 -29.37
N GLY A 165 15.82 17.44 -28.27
CA GLY A 165 16.69 18.58 -28.00
C GLY A 165 18.09 18.26 -27.44
N TYR A 166 18.37 16.97 -27.14
CA TYR A 166 19.65 16.50 -26.63
C TYR A 166 20.51 15.71 -27.66
N ASN A 167 20.05 15.57 -28.90
CA ASN A 167 20.80 15.04 -30.04
C ASN A 167 21.17 16.18 -30.99
#